data_7ff28bd4f2fa035306e8e3313a7652f1
#
_entry.id   7ff28bd4f2fa035306e8e3313a7652f1
#
_cell.length_a   1.000
_cell.length_b   1.000
_cell.length_c   1.000
_cell.angle_alpha   90.00
_cell.angle_beta   90.00
_cell.angle_gamma   90.00
#
_symmetry.space_group_name_H-M   'P 1'
#
loop_
_entity.id
_entity.type
_entity.pdbx_description
1 polymer ?
#
loop_
_entity_poly.entity_id
_entity_poly.type
_entity_poly.pdbx_seq_one_letter_code
_entity_poly.pdbx_strand_id
1 'polypeptide(L)'
;MDVLLKKSQTGVGGTVLTYPVKDPERFGIVEFERFDEGEVISIEEKPTHPKSNRALTGVFFFDNRCIEYAKELKPSKRNELEIVDLCRKYLDNKELRVNNLSRTMTWVDAGTFKSLLLASNLICNLEQIQSYKISCPEEVAYKNGWIDKDSLLKLADSYPKGEYQDYLKLLPSLG
;
A
#
# COMPACT_ATOMS: atom_id res chain seq x y z
N MET A 1 -11.06 -0.01 0.97
CA MET A 1 -10.11 0.99 0.42
C MET A 1 -10.66 2.41 0.47
N ASP A 2 -11.93 2.63 0.14
CA ASP A 2 -12.57 3.97 0.13
C ASP A 2 -12.53 4.72 1.46
N VAL A 3 -12.63 4.02 2.59
CA VAL A 3 -12.57 4.64 3.93
C VAL A 3 -11.17 5.15 4.25
N LEU A 4 -10.12 4.45 3.79
CA LEU A 4 -8.72 4.85 3.97
C LEU A 4 -8.39 6.04 3.08
N LEU A 5 -8.86 6.03 1.83
CA LEU A 5 -8.69 7.14 0.89
C LEU A 5 -9.44 8.40 1.37
N LYS A 6 -10.67 8.27 1.87
CA LYS A 6 -11.42 9.41 2.41
C LYS A 6 -10.77 10.04 3.64
N LYS A 7 -10.12 9.25 4.50
CA LYS A 7 -9.36 9.77 5.64
C LYS A 7 -8.03 10.43 5.24
N SER A 8 -7.43 10.05 4.11
CA SER A 8 -6.20 10.65 3.59
C SER A 8 -6.43 11.96 2.82
N GLN A 9 -7.66 12.21 2.37
CA GLN A 9 -8.02 13.36 1.53
C GLN A 9 -8.10 14.72 2.25
N THR A 10 -7.74 14.82 3.52
CA THR A 10 -7.71 16.12 4.23
C THR A 10 -6.56 17.04 3.82
N GLY A 11 -5.90 16.76 2.72
CA GLY A 11 -5.13 17.74 1.93
C GLY A 11 -3.81 18.24 2.52
N VAL A 12 -3.50 18.00 3.79
CA VAL A 12 -2.27 18.50 4.42
C VAL A 12 -1.65 17.38 5.25
N GLY A 13 -0.33 17.20 5.09
CA GLY A 13 0.47 16.23 5.86
C GLY A 13 0.70 14.91 5.14
N GLY A 14 1.18 13.93 5.91
CA GLY A 14 1.43 12.57 5.48
C GLY A 14 0.47 11.58 6.14
N THR A 15 0.10 10.52 5.41
CA THR A 15 -0.63 9.38 5.95
C THR A 15 0.08 8.11 5.54
N VAL A 16 0.36 7.24 6.50
CA VAL A 16 1.01 5.95 6.28
C VAL A 16 0.16 4.82 6.83
N LEU A 17 0.27 3.65 6.23
CA LEU A 17 -0.43 2.45 6.68
C LEU A 17 0.55 1.49 7.33
N THR A 18 0.13 0.87 8.45
CA THR A 18 0.93 -0.14 9.16
C THR A 18 0.22 -1.47 9.26
N TYR A 19 1.00 -2.53 9.37
CA TYR A 19 0.52 -3.90 9.55
C TYR A 19 1.38 -4.64 10.61
N PRO A 20 0.78 -5.47 11.47
CA PRO A 20 1.55 -6.23 12.45
C PRO A 20 2.33 -7.35 11.79
N VAL A 21 3.64 -7.42 12.04
CA VAL A 21 4.55 -8.42 11.49
C VAL A 21 5.20 -9.27 12.59
N LYS A 22 5.77 -10.40 12.20
CA LYS A 22 6.48 -11.32 13.12
C LYS A 22 7.99 -11.04 13.17
N ASP A 23 8.52 -10.41 12.14
CA ASP A 23 9.94 -10.14 11.89
C ASP A 23 10.16 -8.63 11.68
N PRO A 24 9.87 -7.78 12.69
CA PRO A 24 9.87 -6.33 12.55
C PRO A 24 11.23 -5.74 12.18
N GLU A 25 12.33 -6.40 12.49
CA GLU A 25 13.69 -5.98 12.15
C GLU A 25 13.94 -5.84 10.63
N ARG A 26 13.02 -6.34 9.81
CA ARG A 26 13.13 -6.28 8.34
C ARG A 26 12.50 -5.03 7.73
N PHE A 27 11.74 -4.25 8.49
CA PHE A 27 10.86 -3.21 7.99
C PHE A 27 11.09 -1.86 8.67
N GLY A 28 10.55 -0.80 8.11
CA GLY A 28 10.34 0.44 8.82
C GLY A 28 9.28 0.24 9.90
N ILE A 29 9.62 0.51 11.15
CA ILE A 29 8.78 0.23 12.32
C ILE A 29 8.29 1.53 12.94
N VAL A 30 7.00 1.58 13.24
CA VAL A 30 6.33 2.70 13.92
C VAL A 30 6.18 2.36 15.41
N GLU A 31 6.67 3.24 16.27
CA GLU A 31 6.50 3.18 17.73
C GLU A 31 5.34 4.10 18.14
N PHE A 32 4.42 3.59 18.97
CA PHE A 32 3.32 4.32 19.54
C PHE A 32 3.52 4.54 21.05
N GLU A 33 2.88 5.58 21.59
CA GLU A 33 2.92 5.88 23.03
C GLU A 33 2.35 4.73 23.88
N ARG A 34 1.32 4.06 23.37
CA ARG A 34 0.74 2.85 23.95
C ARG A 34 0.76 1.75 22.91
N PHE A 35 0.71 0.50 23.36
CA PHE A 35 0.69 -0.63 22.45
C PHE A 35 -0.39 -0.46 21.38
N ASP A 36 0.05 -0.22 20.14
CA ASP A 36 -0.79 -0.04 18.93
C ASP A 36 -1.76 1.16 18.93
N GLU A 37 -1.70 2.05 19.93
CA GLU A 37 -2.60 3.18 20.10
C GLU A 37 -1.86 4.44 20.60
N GLY A 38 -2.50 5.59 20.45
CA GLY A 38 -1.95 6.86 20.89
C GLY A 38 -1.12 7.58 19.82
N GLU A 39 -0.32 8.53 20.27
CA GLU A 39 0.55 9.30 19.39
C GLU A 39 1.74 8.45 18.91
N VAL A 40 2.20 8.74 17.70
CA VAL A 40 3.42 8.14 17.17
C VAL A 40 4.62 8.80 17.81
N ILE A 41 5.47 8.01 18.46
CA ILE A 41 6.68 8.49 19.14
C ILE A 41 7.86 8.52 18.17
N SER A 42 8.05 7.44 17.41
CA SER A 42 9.18 7.31 16.51
C SER A 42 8.89 6.39 15.32
N ILE A 43 9.69 6.53 14.28
CA ILE A 43 9.72 5.61 13.15
C ILE A 43 11.18 5.27 12.89
N GLU A 44 11.50 3.97 12.78
CA GLU A 44 12.86 3.49 12.59
C GLU A 44 12.94 2.48 11.45
N GLU A 45 13.88 2.68 10.53
CA GLU A 45 14.12 1.74 9.42
C GLU A 45 14.96 0.58 9.90
N LYS A 46 14.43 -0.64 9.75
CA LYS A 46 15.10 -1.91 10.06
C LYS A 46 15.84 -1.90 11.40
N PRO A 47 15.12 -1.61 12.50
CA PRO A 47 15.75 -1.47 13.81
C PRO A 47 16.35 -2.80 14.29
N THR A 48 17.53 -2.74 14.88
CA THR A 48 18.15 -3.93 15.52
C THR A 48 17.37 -4.39 16.73
N HIS A 49 16.72 -3.45 17.44
CA HIS A 49 15.88 -3.69 18.61
C HIS A 49 14.52 -3.02 18.39
N PRO A 50 13.59 -3.68 17.66
CA PRO A 50 12.28 -3.11 17.35
C PRO A 50 11.48 -2.81 18.63
N LYS A 51 10.90 -1.62 18.71
CA LYS A 51 10.08 -1.19 19.85
C LYS A 51 8.59 -1.54 19.68
N SER A 52 8.20 -1.94 18.49
CA SER A 52 6.87 -2.44 18.17
C SER A 52 6.96 -3.45 17.03
N ASN A 53 5.83 -4.07 16.69
CA ASN A 53 5.72 -4.94 15.52
C ASN A 53 4.93 -4.29 14.37
N ARG A 54 4.70 -2.97 14.42
CA ARG A 54 3.93 -2.23 13.40
C ARG A 54 4.82 -1.79 12.26
N ALA A 55 4.86 -2.61 11.21
CA ALA A 55 5.62 -2.34 10.00
C ALA A 55 4.89 -1.39 9.05
N LEU A 56 5.61 -0.46 8.45
CA LEU A 56 5.14 0.32 7.31
C LEU A 56 4.89 -0.59 6.11
N THR A 57 3.72 -0.45 5.50
CA THR A 57 3.27 -1.36 4.43
C THR A 57 3.79 -0.99 3.04
N GLY A 58 4.47 0.14 2.89
CA GLY A 58 4.86 0.67 1.59
C GLY A 58 3.76 1.50 0.91
N VAL A 59 2.62 1.72 1.58
CA VAL A 59 1.55 2.59 1.08
C VAL A 59 1.59 3.92 1.83
N PHE A 60 1.88 4.98 1.09
CA PHE A 60 2.07 6.33 1.60
C PHE A 60 1.21 7.33 0.83
N PHE A 61 0.63 8.28 1.55
CA PHE A 61 -0.07 9.42 0.99
C PHE A 61 0.56 10.68 1.55
N PHE A 62 1.18 11.48 0.71
CA PHE A 62 1.82 12.72 1.09
C PHE A 62 1.25 13.90 0.30
N ASP A 63 1.22 15.07 0.90
CA ASP A 63 0.98 16.31 0.16
C ASP A 63 2.21 16.71 -0.68
N ASN A 64 2.07 17.76 -1.48
CA ASN A 64 3.12 18.18 -2.42
C ASN A 64 4.45 18.58 -1.76
N ARG A 65 4.47 18.86 -0.45
CA ARG A 65 5.71 19.16 0.29
C ARG A 65 6.67 17.99 0.34
N CYS A 66 6.18 16.77 0.10
CA CYS A 66 7.03 15.59 0.03
C CYS A 66 8.16 15.73 -1.01
N ILE A 67 7.94 16.49 -2.09
CA ILE A 67 8.93 16.74 -3.13
C ILE A 67 10.13 17.51 -2.55
N GLU A 68 9.86 18.56 -1.78
CA GLU A 68 10.93 19.37 -1.16
C GLU A 68 11.60 18.59 -0.03
N TYR A 69 10.84 17.92 0.81
CA TYR A 69 11.39 17.06 1.86
C TYR A 69 12.28 15.95 1.30
N ALA A 70 11.88 15.33 0.18
CA ALA A 70 12.67 14.29 -0.47
C ALA A 70 14.03 14.81 -1.00
N LYS A 71 14.08 16.05 -1.52
CA LYS A 71 15.33 16.69 -1.97
C LYS A 71 16.33 16.94 -0.84
N GLU A 72 15.85 17.09 0.39
CA GLU A 72 16.66 17.34 1.58
C GLU A 72 17.19 16.06 2.24
N LEU A 73 16.69 14.88 1.82
CA LEU A 73 17.12 13.62 2.41
C LEU A 73 18.60 13.36 2.17
N LYS A 74 19.23 12.76 3.15
CA LYS A 74 20.61 12.32 3.09
C LYS A 74 20.66 10.79 3.16
N PRO A 75 21.64 10.15 2.52
CA PRO A 75 21.83 8.73 2.65
C PRO A 75 21.99 8.29 4.11
N SER A 76 21.29 7.22 4.48
CA SER A 76 21.39 6.58 5.78
C SER A 76 22.75 5.90 5.97
N LYS A 77 22.98 5.28 7.15
CA LYS A 77 24.14 4.41 7.39
C LYS A 77 24.25 3.23 6.40
N ARG A 78 23.13 2.88 5.74
CA ARG A 78 23.06 1.86 4.69
C ARG A 78 23.41 2.40 3.31
N ASN A 79 23.73 3.69 3.20
CA ASN A 79 23.97 4.42 1.95
C ASN A 79 22.75 4.43 1.01
N GLU A 80 21.54 4.44 1.60
CA GLU A 80 20.25 4.49 0.91
C GLU A 80 19.46 5.73 1.35
N LEU A 81 18.66 6.32 0.45
CA LEU A 81 17.65 7.32 0.80
C LEU A 81 16.43 6.57 1.33
N GLU A 82 16.11 6.79 2.61
CA GLU A 82 15.06 6.03 3.28
C GLU A 82 13.73 6.78 3.25
N ILE A 83 12.65 6.08 2.85
CA ILE A 83 11.30 6.65 2.93
C ILE A 83 10.89 6.96 4.38
N VAL A 84 11.46 6.24 5.34
CA VAL A 84 11.26 6.47 6.77
C VAL A 84 11.71 7.86 7.18
N ASP A 85 12.81 8.39 6.59
CA ASP A 85 13.28 9.74 6.90
C ASP A 85 12.34 10.81 6.36
N LEU A 86 11.66 10.53 5.23
CA LEU A 86 10.57 11.38 4.75
C LEU A 86 9.38 11.37 5.72
N CYS A 87 8.99 10.19 6.22
CA CYS A 87 7.94 10.07 7.23
C CYS A 87 8.30 10.83 8.52
N ARG A 88 9.56 10.80 8.94
CA ARG A 88 10.05 11.56 10.12
C ARG A 88 9.87 13.07 9.95
N LYS A 89 10.11 13.62 8.76
CA LYS A 89 9.85 15.05 8.49
C LYS A 89 8.41 15.44 8.81
N TYR A 90 7.44 14.60 8.42
CA TYR A 90 6.03 14.82 8.74
C TYR A 90 5.75 14.59 10.23
N LEU A 91 6.39 13.60 10.85
CA LEU A 91 6.24 13.32 12.28
C LEU A 91 6.74 14.49 13.13
N ASP A 92 7.92 15.01 12.85
CA ASP A 92 8.54 16.14 13.56
C ASP A 92 7.67 17.40 13.48
N ASN A 93 6.98 17.59 12.36
CA ASN A 93 6.01 18.67 12.16
C ASN A 93 4.61 18.37 12.75
N LYS A 94 4.40 17.22 13.41
CA LYS A 94 3.10 16.75 13.92
C LYS A 94 2.02 16.64 12.85
N GLU A 95 2.42 16.32 11.63
CA GLU A 95 1.57 16.22 10.44
C GLU A 95 1.51 14.79 9.87
N LEU A 96 2.09 13.81 10.57
CA LEU A 96 1.99 12.40 10.18
C LEU A 96 0.79 11.73 10.82
N ARG A 97 -0.03 11.10 10.01
CA ARG A 97 -1.11 10.22 10.44
C ARG A 97 -0.73 8.77 10.17
N VAL A 98 -0.96 7.91 11.13
CA VAL A 98 -0.74 6.47 10.99
C VAL A 98 -2.07 5.75 11.11
N ASN A 99 -2.40 4.93 10.11
CA ASN A 99 -3.57 4.08 10.12
C ASN A 99 -3.15 2.62 10.20
N ASN A 100 -3.57 1.96 11.26
CA ASN A 100 -3.34 0.53 11.44
C ASN A 100 -4.31 -0.27 10.56
N LEU A 101 -3.81 -1.11 9.68
CA LEU A 101 -4.63 -2.04 8.92
C LEU A 101 -5.23 -3.09 9.85
N SER A 102 -6.51 -3.40 9.62
CA SER A 102 -7.23 -4.38 10.42
C SER A 102 -6.76 -5.81 10.10
N ARG A 103 -7.03 -6.75 11.03
CA ARG A 103 -6.75 -8.17 10.84
C ARG A 103 -7.53 -8.81 9.69
N THR A 104 -8.57 -8.17 9.20
CA THR A 104 -9.35 -8.62 8.03
C THR A 104 -8.68 -8.29 6.71
N MET A 105 -7.65 -7.44 6.75
CA MET A 105 -6.83 -7.13 5.58
C MET A 105 -5.61 -8.05 5.56
N THR A 106 -5.23 -8.48 4.37
CA THR A 106 -4.01 -9.26 4.17
C THR A 106 -2.96 -8.36 3.56
N TRP A 107 -1.79 -8.31 4.19
CA TRP A 107 -0.60 -7.68 3.65
C TRP A 107 0.53 -8.69 3.56
N VAL A 108 1.20 -8.74 2.42
CA VAL A 108 2.34 -9.62 2.16
C VAL A 108 3.45 -8.80 1.54
N ASP A 109 4.61 -8.78 2.20
CA ASP A 109 5.83 -8.27 1.59
C ASP A 109 6.36 -9.29 0.57
N ALA A 110 6.51 -8.89 -0.69
CA ALA A 110 6.99 -9.74 -1.77
C ALA A 110 8.52 -9.64 -1.99
N GLY A 111 9.27 -9.18 -1.01
CA GLY A 111 10.70 -8.90 -1.11
C GLY A 111 11.62 -10.14 -1.16
N THR A 112 11.09 -11.36 -1.03
CA THR A 112 11.84 -12.61 -1.15
C THR A 112 11.15 -13.57 -2.12
N PHE A 113 11.87 -14.51 -2.73
CA PHE A 113 11.27 -15.55 -3.58
C PHE A 113 10.16 -16.33 -2.85
N LYS A 114 10.36 -16.63 -1.57
CA LYS A 114 9.38 -17.35 -0.76
C LYS A 114 8.11 -16.52 -0.55
N SER A 115 8.25 -15.26 -0.20
CA SER A 115 7.09 -14.39 0.04
C SER A 115 6.38 -14.01 -1.27
N LEU A 116 7.11 -13.88 -2.39
CA LEU A 116 6.53 -13.70 -3.70
C LEU A 116 5.67 -14.92 -4.12
N LEU A 117 6.18 -16.14 -3.91
CA LEU A 117 5.41 -17.36 -4.16
C LEU A 117 4.15 -17.44 -3.27
N LEU A 118 4.29 -17.08 -1.98
CA LEU A 118 3.14 -17.02 -1.07
C LEU A 118 2.08 -16.03 -1.57
N ALA A 119 2.48 -14.82 -1.97
CA ALA A 119 1.57 -13.81 -2.51
C ALA A 119 0.88 -14.30 -3.79
N SER A 120 1.63 -14.92 -4.71
CA SER A 120 1.10 -15.46 -5.96
C SER A 120 0.05 -16.53 -5.72
N ASN A 121 0.33 -17.48 -4.81
CA ASN A 121 -0.62 -18.54 -4.45
C ASN A 121 -1.88 -17.96 -3.78
N LEU A 122 -1.71 -16.98 -2.89
CA LEU A 122 -2.83 -16.31 -2.23
C LEU A 122 -3.75 -15.62 -3.24
N ILE A 123 -3.18 -14.84 -4.16
CA ILE A 123 -3.94 -14.14 -5.21
C ILE A 123 -4.67 -15.15 -6.09
N CYS A 124 -3.98 -16.18 -6.56
CA CYS A 124 -4.57 -17.22 -7.40
C CYS A 124 -5.78 -17.87 -6.70
N ASN A 125 -5.64 -18.27 -5.44
CA ASN A 125 -6.72 -18.88 -4.69
C ASN A 125 -7.91 -17.93 -4.48
N LEU A 126 -7.65 -16.67 -4.17
CA LEU A 126 -8.71 -15.67 -3.98
C LEU A 126 -9.45 -15.40 -5.29
N GLU A 127 -8.75 -15.24 -6.41
CA GLU A 127 -9.37 -15.04 -7.72
C GLU A 127 -10.24 -16.24 -8.15
N GLN A 128 -9.78 -17.46 -7.87
CA GLN A 128 -10.57 -18.67 -8.16
C GLN A 128 -11.85 -18.76 -7.30
N ILE A 129 -11.76 -18.42 -6.01
CA ILE A 129 -12.91 -18.51 -5.08
C ILE A 129 -13.92 -17.39 -5.35
N GLN A 130 -13.44 -16.18 -5.62
CA GLN A 130 -14.26 -14.98 -5.66
C GLN A 130 -14.65 -14.57 -7.09
N SER A 131 -14.07 -15.23 -8.10
CA SER A 131 -14.37 -15.02 -9.52
C SER A 131 -14.16 -13.57 -10.00
N TYR A 132 -13.24 -12.83 -9.38
CA TYR A 132 -12.80 -11.50 -9.84
C TYR A 132 -11.26 -11.42 -9.88
N LYS A 133 -10.74 -10.50 -10.67
CA LYS A 133 -9.28 -10.27 -10.75
C LYS A 133 -8.83 -9.24 -9.72
N ILE A 134 -7.76 -9.57 -8.99
CA ILE A 134 -7.11 -8.66 -8.05
C ILE A 134 -6.19 -7.72 -8.83
N SER A 135 -6.25 -6.41 -8.50
CA SER A 135 -5.43 -5.40 -9.16
C SER A 135 -5.70 -5.27 -10.67
N CYS A 136 -6.98 -5.21 -11.04
CA CYS A 136 -7.43 -4.98 -12.41
C CYS A 136 -7.73 -3.48 -12.61
N PRO A 137 -6.80 -2.67 -13.16
CA PRO A 137 -6.98 -1.24 -13.32
C PRO A 137 -8.10 -0.89 -14.30
N GLU A 138 -8.36 -1.72 -15.32
CA GLU A 138 -9.42 -1.54 -16.28
C GLU A 138 -10.80 -1.64 -15.62
N GLU A 139 -10.98 -2.58 -14.70
CA GLU A 139 -12.20 -2.70 -13.91
C GLU A 139 -12.42 -1.45 -13.04
N VAL A 140 -11.35 -0.97 -12.39
CA VAL A 140 -11.41 0.26 -11.58
C VAL A 140 -11.78 1.45 -12.45
N ALA A 141 -11.17 1.59 -13.61
CA ALA A 141 -11.46 2.68 -14.55
C ALA A 141 -12.90 2.61 -15.07
N TYR A 142 -13.38 1.43 -15.41
CA TYR A 142 -14.75 1.23 -15.88
C TYR A 142 -15.78 1.52 -14.78
N LYS A 143 -15.60 0.97 -13.57
CA LYS A 143 -16.51 1.19 -12.44
C LYS A 143 -16.57 2.65 -11.97
N ASN A 144 -15.49 3.41 -12.14
CA ASN A 144 -15.46 4.85 -11.84
C ASN A 144 -15.94 5.72 -13.00
N GLY A 145 -16.33 5.14 -14.14
CA GLY A 145 -16.78 5.90 -15.32
C GLY A 145 -15.66 6.67 -16.03
N TRP A 146 -14.39 6.33 -15.78
CA TRP A 146 -13.25 6.95 -16.48
C TRP A 146 -13.11 6.43 -17.91
N ILE A 147 -13.57 5.23 -18.17
CA ILE A 147 -13.72 4.63 -19.48
C ILE A 147 -15.15 4.07 -19.64
N ASP A 148 -15.67 4.13 -20.85
CA ASP A 148 -16.96 3.52 -21.22
C ASP A 148 -16.81 2.02 -21.61
N LYS A 149 -17.94 1.38 -21.85
CA LYS A 149 -17.99 -0.03 -22.26
C LYS A 149 -17.21 -0.29 -23.56
N ASP A 150 -17.32 0.58 -24.54
CA ASP A 150 -16.68 0.36 -25.84
C ASP A 150 -15.16 0.49 -25.72
N SER A 151 -14.67 1.44 -24.90
CA SER A 151 -13.26 1.58 -24.58
C SER A 151 -12.72 0.37 -23.80
N LEU A 152 -13.49 -0.14 -22.83
CA LEU A 152 -13.11 -1.35 -22.08
C LEU A 152 -12.97 -2.57 -23.02
N LEU A 153 -13.94 -2.76 -23.93
CA LEU A 153 -13.92 -3.91 -24.87
C LEU A 153 -12.74 -3.78 -25.86
N LYS A 154 -12.44 -2.57 -26.35
CA LYS A 154 -11.24 -2.32 -27.18
C LYS A 154 -9.95 -2.63 -26.44
N LEU A 155 -9.86 -2.23 -25.15
CA LEU A 155 -8.71 -2.59 -24.30
C LEU A 155 -8.61 -4.11 -24.14
N ALA A 156 -9.73 -4.80 -23.84
CA ALA A 156 -9.75 -6.24 -23.73
C ALA A 156 -9.24 -6.93 -25.01
N ASP A 157 -9.62 -6.44 -26.18
CA ASP A 157 -9.16 -7.02 -27.46
C ASP A 157 -7.66 -6.80 -27.73
N SER A 158 -7.02 -5.86 -27.06
CA SER A 158 -5.58 -5.64 -27.14
C SER A 158 -4.73 -6.63 -26.35
N TYR A 159 -5.35 -7.33 -25.38
CA TYR A 159 -4.69 -8.37 -24.59
C TYR A 159 -4.62 -9.72 -25.35
N PRO A 160 -3.59 -10.53 -25.09
CA PRO A 160 -3.57 -11.91 -25.56
C PRO A 160 -4.79 -12.68 -25.08
N LYS A 161 -5.24 -13.66 -25.89
CA LYS A 161 -6.33 -14.57 -25.50
C LYS A 161 -5.98 -15.29 -24.19
N GLY A 162 -6.90 -15.26 -23.23
CA GLY A 162 -6.72 -15.89 -21.93
C GLY A 162 -7.69 -15.35 -20.89
N GLU A 163 -7.59 -15.87 -19.68
CA GLU A 163 -8.52 -15.58 -18.57
C GLU A 163 -8.67 -14.08 -18.26
N TYR A 164 -7.61 -13.29 -18.41
CA TYR A 164 -7.68 -11.85 -18.16
C TYR A 164 -8.52 -11.14 -19.21
N GLN A 165 -8.30 -11.45 -20.50
CA GLN A 165 -9.10 -10.91 -21.59
C GLN A 165 -10.58 -11.29 -21.43
N ASP A 166 -10.85 -12.57 -21.12
CA ASP A 166 -12.21 -13.08 -20.94
C ASP A 166 -12.90 -12.39 -19.77
N TYR A 167 -12.16 -12.15 -18.67
CA TYR A 167 -12.66 -11.40 -17.52
C TYR A 167 -13.05 -9.97 -17.89
N LEU A 168 -12.19 -9.23 -18.62
CA LEU A 168 -12.49 -7.86 -19.03
C LEU A 168 -13.76 -7.80 -19.92
N LYS A 169 -13.94 -8.78 -20.81
CA LYS A 169 -15.12 -8.87 -21.66
C LYS A 169 -16.41 -9.18 -20.88
N LEU A 170 -16.28 -9.86 -19.74
CA LEU A 170 -17.40 -10.21 -18.88
C LEU A 170 -17.86 -9.01 -18.02
N LEU A 171 -16.98 -8.09 -17.64
CA LEU A 171 -17.25 -6.98 -16.72
C LEU A 171 -18.53 -6.19 -17.04
N PRO A 172 -18.83 -5.81 -18.31
CA PRO A 172 -20.04 -5.04 -18.61
C PRO A 172 -21.36 -5.79 -18.34
N SER A 173 -21.30 -7.12 -18.11
CA SER A 173 -22.46 -7.95 -17.79
C SER A 173 -22.63 -8.21 -16.29
N LEU A 174 -21.63 -7.83 -15.46
CA LEU A 174 -21.62 -8.08 -14.03
C LEU A 174 -22.16 -6.90 -13.19
N GLY A 175 -22.42 -5.74 -13.79
CA GLY A 175 -22.89 -4.52 -13.13
C GLY A 175 -24.12 -3.91 -13.74
#